data_6b5e4d12384a8e0c8fef49ebc1edbe7d
#
_entry.id   6b5e4d12384a8e0c8fef49ebc1edbe7d
#
_cell.length_a   1.000
_cell.length_b   1.000
_cell.length_c   1.000
_cell.angle_alpha   90.00
_cell.angle_beta   90.00
_cell.angle_gamma   90.00
#
_symmetry.space_group_name_H-M   'P 1'
#
loop_
_entity.id
_entity.type
_entity.pdbx_description
1 polymer ?
#
loop_
_entity_poly.entity_id
_entity_poly.type
_entity_poly.pdbx_seq_one_letter_code
_entity_poly.pdbx_strand_id
1 'polypeptide(L)'
;MKILYLVFPNLSRRLLRTSLSVFTAFIAAFLLTILVSVPASISRITSDAENKLRVIVTAPNAYMLPIWYRDAIRKMPGVVAASAELQWGATYQDPREPIVAFGVDPDIVKVYPEGHVTAEETQQLLRNRNAAMVGSVLMARYHWSLGKPITLKNRDGKMNLTFLPIAILQAKRDQNSFVFRRELLDEGIKKAYDFDLSDQATFIAVRVDSIADVPKVIDEIDGRFHNSEYETSTVTQSDAIANGLSAIADLSTIIFSLCTVVVITVLLIAANSTAINVRERISEVAAIRCLGFQRIHIAALLFGEVAVMALIGGGAGAALALVLFGNGITLGAILGGMGYMQVTSGAALAGIFAILVVSLLSAIIPVLQAVAVSPAIALRKVV
;
A
#
# COMPACT_ATOMS: atom_id res chain seq x y z
N MET A 1 -36.02 8.17 19.27
CA MET A 1 -35.25 7.62 20.39
C MET A 1 -35.83 6.28 20.95
N LYS A 2 -37.10 6.03 21.00
CA LYS A 2 -37.67 4.77 21.58
C LYS A 2 -37.41 3.50 20.74
N ILE A 3 -37.18 3.60 19.43
CA ILE A 3 -36.99 2.45 18.52
C ILE A 3 -35.57 1.83 18.74
N LEU A 4 -34.56 2.65 18.97
CA LEU A 4 -33.18 2.15 19.24
C LEU A 4 -33.10 1.35 20.55
N TYR A 5 -33.94 1.62 21.54
CA TYR A 5 -33.97 0.88 22.78
C TYR A 5 -34.50 -0.55 22.61
N LEU A 6 -35.28 -0.80 21.54
CA LEU A 6 -35.80 -2.14 21.22
C LEU A 6 -34.80 -3.01 20.44
N VAL A 7 -33.80 -2.40 19.80
CA VAL A 7 -32.79 -3.12 18.99
C VAL A 7 -31.86 -3.96 19.88
N PHE A 8 -31.39 -3.40 21.00
CA PHE A 8 -30.44 -4.06 21.90
C PHE A 8 -30.97 -5.36 22.56
N PRO A 9 -32.16 -5.42 23.17
CA PRO A 9 -32.71 -6.65 23.70
C PRO A 9 -32.96 -7.74 22.64
N ASN A 10 -33.23 -7.31 21.39
CA ASN A 10 -33.42 -8.24 20.29
C ASN A 10 -32.14 -8.93 19.84
N LEU A 11 -31.02 -8.22 19.85
CA LEU A 11 -29.70 -8.75 19.52
C LEU A 11 -29.20 -9.79 20.54
N SER A 12 -29.58 -9.65 21.82
CA SER A 12 -29.16 -10.56 22.91
C SER A 12 -29.93 -11.88 22.97
N ARG A 13 -31.11 -11.96 22.36
CA ARG A 13 -31.95 -13.18 22.44
C ARG A 13 -31.43 -14.37 21.63
N ARG A 14 -30.61 -14.13 20.56
CA ARG A 14 -30.07 -15.20 19.68
C ARG A 14 -28.58 -14.94 19.39
N LEU A 15 -27.77 -15.06 20.44
CA LEU A 15 -26.34 -14.70 20.42
C LEU A 15 -25.56 -15.37 19.29
N LEU A 16 -25.77 -16.65 19.01
CA LEU A 16 -25.00 -17.37 17.98
C LEU A 16 -25.21 -16.77 16.59
N ARG A 17 -26.45 -16.39 16.24
CA ARG A 17 -26.73 -15.81 14.93
C ARG A 17 -26.24 -14.38 14.81
N THR A 18 -26.48 -13.58 15.84
CA THR A 18 -25.99 -12.20 15.89
C THR A 18 -24.47 -12.18 15.79
N SER A 19 -23.77 -13.07 16.48
CA SER A 19 -22.32 -13.19 16.39
C SER A 19 -21.84 -13.60 14.99
N LEU A 20 -22.53 -14.52 14.31
CA LEU A 20 -22.22 -14.89 12.92
C LEU A 20 -22.39 -13.71 11.96
N SER A 21 -23.48 -12.94 12.08
CA SER A 21 -23.73 -11.78 11.25
C SER A 21 -22.72 -10.66 11.50
N VAL A 22 -22.38 -10.40 12.77
CA VAL A 22 -21.33 -9.46 13.16
C VAL A 22 -19.96 -9.90 12.65
N PHE A 23 -19.65 -11.21 12.74
CA PHE A 23 -18.39 -11.78 12.25
C PHE A 23 -18.26 -11.69 10.73
N THR A 24 -19.37 -11.91 10.00
CA THR A 24 -19.39 -11.70 8.53
C THR A 24 -19.11 -10.23 8.19
N ALA A 25 -19.76 -9.29 8.89
CA ALA A 25 -19.52 -7.87 8.70
C ALA A 25 -18.08 -7.47 9.07
N PHE A 26 -17.51 -8.10 10.10
CA PHE A 26 -16.12 -7.92 10.52
C PHE A 26 -15.13 -8.32 9.42
N ILE A 27 -15.25 -9.55 8.90
CA ILE A 27 -14.37 -10.04 7.82
C ILE A 27 -14.51 -9.16 6.58
N ALA A 28 -15.73 -8.82 6.21
CA ALA A 28 -16.01 -8.01 5.04
C ALA A 28 -15.40 -6.61 5.15
N ALA A 29 -15.59 -5.93 6.28
CA ALA A 29 -15.02 -4.61 6.52
C ALA A 29 -13.48 -4.66 6.58
N PHE A 30 -12.91 -5.67 7.19
CA PHE A 30 -11.46 -5.91 7.20
C PHE A 30 -10.90 -6.00 5.79
N LEU A 31 -11.48 -6.87 4.95
CA LEU A 31 -11.08 -7.03 3.55
C LEU A 31 -11.30 -5.76 2.73
N LEU A 32 -12.46 -5.11 2.84
CA LEU A 32 -12.75 -3.88 2.12
C LEU A 32 -11.82 -2.74 2.54
N THR A 33 -11.48 -2.63 3.82
CA THR A 33 -10.53 -1.61 4.31
C THR A 33 -9.14 -1.79 3.69
N ILE A 34 -8.63 -3.03 3.67
CA ILE A 34 -7.35 -3.33 3.03
C ILE A 34 -7.41 -2.98 1.55
N LEU A 35 -8.48 -3.38 0.90
CA LEU A 35 -8.68 -3.26 -0.53
C LEU A 35 -8.74 -1.79 -0.98
N VAL A 36 -9.48 -0.94 -0.27
CA VAL A 36 -9.54 0.52 -0.50
C VAL A 36 -8.20 1.20 -0.20
N SER A 37 -7.39 0.61 0.70
CA SER A 37 -6.07 1.17 1.06
C SER A 37 -5.04 1.06 -0.06
N VAL A 38 -5.16 0.11 -0.98
CA VAL A 38 -4.20 -0.09 -2.07
C VAL A 38 -4.19 1.10 -3.04
N PRO A 39 -5.32 1.47 -3.70
CA PRO A 39 -5.33 2.64 -4.59
C PRO A 39 -5.00 3.94 -3.86
N ALA A 40 -5.45 4.08 -2.61
CA ALA A 40 -5.15 5.26 -1.79
C ALA A 40 -3.65 5.39 -1.48
N SER A 41 -2.95 4.28 -1.28
CA SER A 41 -1.49 4.28 -1.08
C SER A 41 -0.76 4.65 -2.36
N ILE A 42 -1.17 4.10 -3.49
CA ILE A 42 -0.62 4.43 -4.82
C ILE A 42 -0.79 5.93 -5.11
N SER A 43 -2.01 6.45 -4.96
CA SER A 43 -2.31 7.86 -5.20
C SER A 43 -1.46 8.81 -4.34
N ARG A 44 -1.15 8.44 -3.10
CA ARG A 44 -0.27 9.25 -2.24
C ARG A 44 1.17 9.27 -2.70
N ILE A 45 1.70 8.10 -3.09
CA ILE A 45 3.08 8.00 -3.58
C ILE A 45 3.24 8.84 -4.84
N THR A 46 2.28 8.79 -5.76
CA THR A 46 2.33 9.52 -7.03
C THR A 46 1.99 11.01 -6.89
N SER A 47 1.26 11.43 -5.84
CA SER A 47 0.91 12.83 -5.61
C SER A 47 1.96 13.62 -4.82
N ASP A 48 3.00 12.97 -4.32
CA ASP A 48 4.07 13.63 -3.56
C ASP A 48 4.80 14.66 -4.44
N ALA A 49 4.83 15.91 -3.97
CA ALA A 49 5.47 17.01 -4.70
C ALA A 49 6.97 16.77 -4.92
N GLU A 50 7.66 16.14 -3.97
CA GLU A 50 9.08 15.79 -4.10
C GLU A 50 9.32 14.76 -5.21
N ASN A 51 8.39 13.81 -5.40
CA ASN A 51 8.48 12.84 -6.50
C ASN A 51 8.28 13.50 -7.88
N LYS A 52 7.62 14.65 -7.93
CA LYS A 52 7.45 15.43 -9.17
C LYS A 52 8.68 16.28 -9.53
N LEU A 53 9.50 16.64 -8.54
CA LEU A 53 10.76 17.36 -8.73
C LEU A 53 11.92 16.44 -9.13
N ARG A 54 11.71 15.14 -9.14
CA ARG A 54 12.72 14.18 -9.56
C ARG A 54 12.32 13.48 -10.85
N VAL A 55 13.32 13.29 -11.70
CA VAL A 55 13.19 12.47 -12.89
C VAL A 55 14.12 11.27 -12.81
N ILE A 56 13.66 10.15 -13.34
CA ILE A 56 14.38 8.89 -13.42
C ILE A 56 14.70 8.63 -14.88
N VAL A 57 15.99 8.53 -15.16
CA VAL A 57 16.52 8.26 -16.50
C VAL A 57 16.85 6.78 -16.57
N THR A 58 16.25 6.08 -17.53
CA THR A 58 16.48 4.67 -17.82
C THR A 58 16.82 4.47 -19.29
N ALA A 59 17.34 3.31 -19.65
CA ALA A 59 17.50 2.90 -21.05
C ALA A 59 16.50 1.77 -21.36
N PRO A 60 15.42 2.03 -22.09
CA PRO A 60 14.40 1.03 -22.37
C PRO A 60 14.91 -0.14 -23.21
N ASN A 61 15.94 0.09 -24.02
CA ASN A 61 16.54 -0.92 -24.91
C ASN A 61 17.79 -1.59 -24.31
N ALA A 62 18.19 -1.21 -23.09
CA ALA A 62 19.34 -1.74 -22.37
C ALA A 62 19.04 -1.90 -20.90
N TYR A 63 19.67 -2.88 -20.23
CA TYR A 63 19.47 -3.08 -18.79
C TYR A 63 20.13 -2.01 -17.92
N MET A 64 21.13 -1.29 -18.46
CA MET A 64 21.94 -0.34 -17.70
C MET A 64 22.34 0.83 -18.58
N LEU A 65 22.63 1.96 -17.92
CA LEU A 65 23.11 3.20 -18.49
C LEU A 65 24.60 3.39 -18.19
N PRO A 66 25.39 3.96 -19.11
CA PRO A 66 26.75 4.39 -18.79
C PRO A 66 26.78 5.52 -17.75
N ILE A 67 27.67 5.42 -16.77
CA ILE A 67 27.80 6.42 -15.69
C ILE A 67 28.08 7.83 -16.21
N TRP A 68 28.80 7.98 -17.30
CA TRP A 68 29.15 9.29 -17.83
C TRP A 68 27.91 10.10 -18.26
N TYR A 69 26.75 9.45 -18.48
CA TYR A 69 25.48 10.14 -18.70
C TYR A 69 25.11 11.02 -17.51
N ARG A 70 25.31 10.54 -16.27
CA ARG A 70 25.14 11.33 -15.06
C ARG A 70 25.95 12.63 -15.10
N ASP A 71 27.22 12.55 -15.50
CA ASP A 71 28.11 13.72 -15.53
C ASP A 71 27.73 14.71 -16.64
N ALA A 72 27.16 14.22 -17.72
CA ALA A 72 26.59 15.05 -18.78
C ALA A 72 25.28 15.73 -18.30
N ILE A 73 24.40 14.99 -17.63
CA ILE A 73 23.11 15.48 -17.11
C ILE A 73 23.32 16.52 -16.01
N ARG A 74 24.29 16.35 -15.12
CA ARG A 74 24.61 17.34 -14.07
C ARG A 74 24.94 18.75 -14.59
N LYS A 75 25.36 18.85 -15.83
CA LYS A 75 25.73 20.13 -16.46
C LYS A 75 24.57 20.82 -17.18
N MET A 76 23.41 20.16 -17.22
CA MET A 76 22.23 20.71 -17.90
C MET A 76 21.56 21.80 -17.07
N PRO A 77 21.01 22.83 -17.71
CA PRO A 77 20.25 23.88 -17.01
C PRO A 77 19.04 23.29 -16.28
N GLY A 78 18.76 23.77 -15.06
CA GLY A 78 17.64 23.31 -14.23
C GLY A 78 17.91 22.04 -13.44
N VAL A 79 19.07 21.38 -13.63
CA VAL A 79 19.48 20.21 -12.84
C VAL A 79 20.21 20.66 -11.58
N VAL A 80 19.69 20.29 -10.42
CA VAL A 80 20.28 20.56 -9.10
C VAL A 80 21.32 19.50 -8.73
N ALA A 81 20.99 18.24 -8.94
CA ALA A 81 21.85 17.10 -8.64
C ALA A 81 21.44 15.88 -9.48
N ALA A 82 22.40 14.99 -9.72
CA ALA A 82 22.15 13.71 -10.34
C ALA A 82 23.00 12.63 -9.66
N SER A 83 22.42 11.46 -9.43
CA SER A 83 23.08 10.28 -8.85
C SER A 83 22.85 9.07 -9.73
N ALA A 84 23.93 8.36 -10.04
CA ALA A 84 23.83 7.07 -10.70
C ALA A 84 23.59 5.99 -9.63
N GLU A 85 22.55 5.19 -9.83
CA GLU A 85 22.14 4.17 -8.89
C GLU A 85 22.28 2.77 -9.50
N LEU A 86 22.97 1.90 -8.77
CA LEU A 86 23.09 0.48 -9.11
C LEU A 86 22.27 -0.34 -8.13
N GLN A 87 21.18 -0.91 -8.62
CA GLN A 87 20.31 -1.75 -7.80
C GLN A 87 20.94 -3.11 -7.53
N TRP A 88 20.91 -3.54 -6.29
CA TRP A 88 21.42 -4.83 -5.85
C TRP A 88 20.39 -5.59 -5.01
N GLY A 89 20.08 -6.82 -5.42
CA GLY A 89 19.24 -7.73 -4.65
C GLY A 89 20.08 -8.49 -3.62
N ALA A 90 20.05 -8.05 -2.39
CA ALA A 90 20.78 -8.64 -1.28
C ALA A 90 19.88 -9.50 -0.37
N THR A 91 20.48 -10.33 0.47
CA THR A 91 19.80 -11.08 1.54
C THR A 91 20.62 -10.97 2.83
N TYR A 92 19.95 -11.07 3.98
CA TYR A 92 20.64 -11.04 5.27
C TYR A 92 20.76 -12.45 5.86
N GLN A 93 19.71 -12.99 6.40
CA GLN A 93 19.70 -14.31 7.05
C GLN A 93 18.95 -15.35 6.21
N ASP A 94 17.77 -15.01 5.70
CA ASP A 94 16.97 -15.90 4.87
C ASP A 94 17.07 -15.48 3.38
N PRO A 95 17.50 -16.38 2.48
CA PRO A 95 17.55 -16.12 1.04
C PRO A 95 16.17 -15.82 0.41
N ARG A 96 15.09 -16.16 1.10
CA ARG A 96 13.71 -15.90 0.63
C ARG A 96 13.23 -14.48 0.95
N GLU A 97 13.96 -13.76 1.82
CA GLU A 97 13.66 -12.37 2.16
C GLU A 97 14.67 -11.42 1.49
N PRO A 98 14.40 -10.99 0.23
CA PRO A 98 15.30 -10.09 -0.47
C PRO A 98 15.24 -8.69 0.14
N ILE A 99 16.41 -8.10 0.31
CA ILE A 99 16.60 -6.69 0.64
C ILE A 99 17.01 -5.99 -0.64
N VAL A 100 16.23 -4.99 -1.05
CA VAL A 100 16.59 -4.14 -2.19
C VAL A 100 17.56 -3.07 -1.68
N ALA A 101 18.78 -3.13 -2.19
CA ALA A 101 19.86 -2.23 -1.82
C ALA A 101 20.31 -1.43 -3.05
N PHE A 102 20.78 -0.21 -2.82
CA PHE A 102 21.19 0.70 -3.88
C PHE A 102 22.63 1.18 -3.60
N GLY A 103 23.52 0.83 -4.52
CA GLY A 103 24.84 1.44 -4.61
C GLY A 103 24.70 2.79 -5.30
N VAL A 104 25.05 3.87 -4.60
CA VAL A 104 24.78 5.23 -5.03
C VAL A 104 26.01 6.11 -5.02
N ASP A 105 25.95 7.20 -5.78
CA ASP A 105 26.92 8.28 -5.66
C ASP A 105 26.67 9.13 -4.40
N PRO A 106 27.68 9.79 -3.84
CA PRO A 106 27.52 10.65 -2.66
C PRO A 106 26.52 11.81 -2.83
N ASP A 107 26.26 12.25 -4.05
CA ASP A 107 25.28 13.30 -4.34
C ASP A 107 23.82 12.85 -4.14
N ILE A 108 23.57 11.59 -3.82
CA ILE A 108 22.25 11.06 -3.51
C ILE A 108 21.52 11.89 -2.44
N VAL A 109 22.24 12.40 -1.45
CA VAL A 109 21.67 13.25 -0.39
C VAL A 109 21.07 14.55 -0.93
N LYS A 110 21.62 15.08 -2.03
CA LYS A 110 21.07 16.27 -2.70
C LYS A 110 19.88 15.92 -3.58
N VAL A 111 19.86 14.72 -4.14
CA VAL A 111 18.72 14.22 -4.94
C VAL A 111 17.53 13.92 -4.04
N TYR A 112 17.76 13.40 -2.83
CA TYR A 112 16.74 13.00 -1.84
C TYR A 112 16.92 13.71 -0.49
N PRO A 113 16.69 15.04 -0.41
CA PRO A 113 16.90 15.81 0.81
C PRO A 113 15.92 15.42 1.94
N GLU A 114 14.77 14.84 1.60
CA GLU A 114 13.78 14.35 2.57
C GLU A 114 14.25 13.12 3.37
N GLY A 115 15.37 12.54 3.03
CA GLY A 115 16.02 11.49 3.84
C GLY A 115 16.50 12.00 5.19
N HIS A 116 16.54 13.35 5.37
CA HIS A 116 16.98 14.02 6.60
C HIS A 116 18.37 13.57 7.08
N VAL A 117 19.27 13.33 6.14
CA VAL A 117 20.65 12.98 6.44
C VAL A 117 21.41 14.25 6.87
N THR A 118 22.03 14.20 8.03
CA THR A 118 22.78 15.35 8.57
C THR A 118 24.08 15.60 7.80
N ALA A 119 24.66 16.79 7.95
CA ALA A 119 25.95 17.12 7.33
C ALA A 119 27.07 16.20 7.83
N GLU A 120 27.03 15.78 9.10
CA GLU A 120 27.99 14.87 9.69
C GLU A 120 27.87 13.45 9.10
N GLU A 121 26.63 12.92 9.00
CA GLU A 121 26.35 11.64 8.35
C GLU A 121 26.74 11.67 6.87
N THR A 122 26.51 12.78 6.17
CA THR A 122 26.96 12.98 4.79
C THR A 122 28.50 12.92 4.70
N GLN A 123 29.21 13.55 5.64
CA GLN A 123 30.66 13.45 5.67
C GLN A 123 31.15 12.03 5.97
N GLN A 124 30.47 11.32 6.86
CA GLN A 124 30.76 9.90 7.14
C GLN A 124 30.55 9.04 5.90
N LEU A 125 29.47 9.27 5.14
CA LEU A 125 29.23 8.59 3.87
C LEU A 125 30.37 8.85 2.87
N LEU A 126 30.91 10.07 2.81
CA LEU A 126 32.02 10.42 1.93
C LEU A 126 33.35 9.79 2.33
N ARG A 127 33.61 9.66 3.65
CA ARG A 127 34.89 9.17 4.16
C ARG A 127 34.98 7.64 4.25
N ASN A 128 33.85 6.98 4.53
CA ASN A 128 33.82 5.54 4.79
C ASN A 128 33.21 4.79 3.61
N ARG A 129 33.99 3.94 2.96
CA ARG A 129 33.53 3.14 1.81
C ARG A 129 32.42 2.16 2.19
N ASN A 130 32.45 1.67 3.44
CA ASN A 130 31.48 0.72 3.96
C ASN A 130 30.24 1.40 4.57
N ALA A 131 30.16 2.73 4.52
CA ALA A 131 29.06 3.46 5.09
C ALA A 131 27.74 3.10 4.38
N ALA A 132 26.69 2.91 5.18
CA ALA A 132 25.34 2.67 4.69
C ALA A 132 24.32 3.51 5.44
N MET A 133 23.32 4.00 4.73
CA MET A 133 22.12 4.61 5.26
C MET A 133 21.00 3.58 5.16
N VAL A 134 20.34 3.28 6.27
CA VAL A 134 19.41 2.15 6.35
C VAL A 134 18.04 2.62 6.77
N GLY A 135 17.02 2.14 6.12
CA GLY A 135 15.62 2.46 6.43
C GLY A 135 15.20 1.98 7.82
N SER A 136 14.40 2.78 8.50
CA SER A 136 13.97 2.54 9.89
C SER A 136 13.26 1.19 10.08
N VAL A 137 12.51 0.73 9.08
CA VAL A 137 11.82 -0.58 9.15
C VAL A 137 12.81 -1.74 9.04
N LEU A 138 13.84 -1.64 8.21
CA LEU A 138 14.90 -2.67 8.15
C LEU A 138 15.68 -2.72 9.45
N MET A 139 16.03 -1.56 10.01
CA MET A 139 16.72 -1.47 11.31
C MET A 139 15.92 -2.17 12.42
N ALA A 140 14.62 -1.91 12.49
CA ALA A 140 13.74 -2.52 13.47
C ALA A 140 13.53 -4.03 13.22
N ARG A 141 13.29 -4.43 11.96
CA ARG A 141 13.04 -5.83 11.59
C ARG A 141 14.18 -6.78 11.97
N TYR A 142 15.40 -6.35 11.69
CA TYR A 142 16.60 -7.19 11.91
C TYR A 142 17.33 -6.84 13.19
N HIS A 143 16.76 -5.97 14.04
CA HIS A 143 17.38 -5.49 15.28
C HIS A 143 18.81 -4.93 15.08
N TRP A 144 19.00 -4.26 13.94
CA TRP A 144 20.28 -3.62 13.64
C TRP A 144 20.47 -2.36 14.46
N SER A 145 21.73 -1.96 14.65
CA SER A 145 22.09 -0.75 15.41
C SER A 145 23.11 0.06 14.63
N LEU A 146 23.05 1.39 14.76
CA LEU A 146 24.08 2.26 14.20
C LEU A 146 25.47 1.89 14.71
N GLY A 147 26.48 1.99 13.86
CA GLY A 147 27.86 1.70 14.19
C GLY A 147 28.22 0.21 14.34
N LYS A 148 27.26 -0.72 14.18
CA LYS A 148 27.54 -2.16 14.17
C LYS A 148 27.60 -2.70 12.76
N PRO A 149 28.63 -3.47 12.38
CA PRO A 149 28.77 -3.99 11.03
C PRO A 149 27.65 -4.98 10.68
N ILE A 150 27.11 -4.85 9.46
CA ILE A 150 26.09 -5.71 8.87
C ILE A 150 26.66 -6.34 7.61
N THR A 151 26.59 -7.66 7.49
CA THR A 151 27.01 -8.34 6.26
C THR A 151 25.79 -8.80 5.48
N LEU A 152 25.64 -8.27 4.28
CA LEU A 152 24.65 -8.71 3.30
C LEU A 152 25.30 -9.63 2.28
N LYS A 153 24.51 -10.58 1.78
CA LYS A 153 24.95 -11.58 0.80
C LYS A 153 24.20 -11.41 -0.49
N ASN A 154 24.85 -11.69 -1.60
CA ASN A 154 24.11 -11.84 -2.86
C ASN A 154 23.26 -13.11 -2.83
N ARG A 155 22.22 -13.16 -3.64
CA ARG A 155 21.25 -14.27 -3.67
C ARG A 155 21.88 -15.62 -4.00
N ASP A 156 22.96 -15.63 -4.79
CA ASP A 156 23.73 -16.83 -5.15
C ASP A 156 24.81 -17.19 -4.11
N GLY A 157 24.98 -16.38 -3.06
CA GLY A 157 25.96 -16.57 -1.98
C GLY A 157 27.41 -16.31 -2.36
N LYS A 158 27.70 -15.92 -3.63
CA LYS A 158 29.09 -15.71 -4.09
C LYS A 158 29.71 -14.41 -3.59
N MET A 159 28.89 -13.41 -3.28
CA MET A 159 29.35 -12.10 -2.83
C MET A 159 28.79 -11.77 -1.44
N ASN A 160 29.68 -11.38 -0.54
CA ASN A 160 29.38 -10.92 0.80
C ASN A 160 29.95 -9.53 0.98
N LEU A 161 29.13 -8.54 1.31
CA LEU A 161 29.57 -7.17 1.56
C LEU A 161 29.21 -6.77 2.98
N THR A 162 30.18 -6.17 3.69
CA THR A 162 30.00 -5.72 5.07
C THR A 162 29.88 -4.21 5.10
N PHE A 163 28.79 -3.74 5.69
CA PHE A 163 28.41 -2.34 5.77
C PHE A 163 28.40 -1.86 7.21
N LEU A 164 28.66 -0.57 7.39
CA LEU A 164 28.55 0.12 8.67
C LEU A 164 27.36 1.10 8.59
N PRO A 165 26.22 0.83 9.25
CA PRO A 165 25.10 1.78 9.31
C PRO A 165 25.53 3.05 10.02
N ILE A 166 25.41 4.18 9.32
CA ILE A 166 25.78 5.52 9.82
C ILE A 166 24.56 6.43 10.04
N ALA A 167 23.47 6.17 9.31
CA ALA A 167 22.25 6.96 9.38
C ALA A 167 21.02 6.08 9.24
N ILE A 168 19.91 6.54 9.82
CA ILE A 168 18.60 5.91 9.69
C ILE A 168 17.71 6.77 8.79
N LEU A 169 17.31 6.24 7.64
CA LEU A 169 16.38 6.89 6.73
C LEU A 169 14.96 6.83 7.32
N GLN A 170 14.40 8.00 7.63
CA GLN A 170 13.09 8.13 8.27
C GLN A 170 11.98 8.49 7.27
N ALA A 171 12.33 8.98 6.08
CA ALA A 171 11.35 9.29 5.06
C ALA A 171 10.51 8.04 4.76
N LYS A 172 9.19 8.21 4.71
CA LYS A 172 8.23 7.08 4.57
C LYS A 172 8.54 6.17 3.39
N ARG A 173 9.07 6.75 2.33
CA ARG A 173 9.49 6.05 1.12
C ARG A 173 10.71 5.14 1.37
N ASP A 174 11.66 5.61 2.17
CA ASP A 174 12.98 5.00 2.30
C ASP A 174 13.09 4.07 3.50
N GLN A 175 12.00 3.84 4.23
CA GLN A 175 11.98 3.01 5.45
C GLN A 175 12.45 1.56 5.23
N ASN A 176 12.42 1.06 3.99
CA ASN A 176 12.90 -0.27 3.61
C ASN A 176 14.05 -0.23 2.63
N SER A 177 14.64 0.93 2.40
CA SER A 177 15.78 1.10 1.52
C SER A 177 17.08 0.82 2.28
N PHE A 178 18.03 0.23 1.58
CA PHE A 178 19.40 0.06 2.04
C PHE A 178 20.31 0.76 1.03
N VAL A 179 20.85 1.91 1.41
CA VAL A 179 21.59 2.80 0.51
C VAL A 179 23.03 2.86 0.98
N PHE A 180 23.97 2.66 0.09
CA PHE A 180 25.40 2.62 0.40
C PHE A 180 26.24 3.12 -0.77
N ARG A 181 27.53 3.34 -0.53
CA ARG A 181 28.43 3.79 -1.58
C ARG A 181 28.66 2.71 -2.62
N ARG A 182 28.47 3.09 -3.89
CA ARG A 182 28.52 2.16 -5.01
C ARG A 182 29.89 1.49 -5.19
N GLU A 183 30.99 2.17 -4.84
CA GLU A 183 32.35 1.63 -5.02
C GLU A 183 32.56 0.29 -4.30
N LEU A 184 31.86 0.08 -3.18
CA LEU A 184 31.92 -1.20 -2.46
C LEU A 184 31.27 -2.33 -3.26
N LEU A 185 30.16 -2.03 -3.95
CA LEU A 185 29.47 -2.99 -4.80
C LEU A 185 30.29 -3.33 -6.04
N ASP A 186 30.83 -2.28 -6.71
CA ASP A 186 31.66 -2.44 -7.91
C ASP A 186 32.86 -3.37 -7.64
N GLU A 187 33.56 -3.16 -6.52
CA GLU A 187 34.65 -4.04 -6.11
C GLU A 187 34.21 -5.46 -5.76
N GLY A 188 33.06 -5.55 -5.08
CA GLY A 188 32.47 -6.84 -4.74
C GLY A 188 32.12 -7.66 -5.98
N ILE A 189 31.53 -7.01 -6.98
CA ILE A 189 31.17 -7.63 -8.26
C ILE A 189 32.43 -8.09 -9.01
N LYS A 190 33.41 -7.20 -9.18
CA LYS A 190 34.71 -7.55 -9.83
C LYS A 190 35.40 -8.73 -9.17
N LYS A 191 35.33 -8.84 -7.84
CA LYS A 191 35.94 -9.92 -7.09
C LYS A 191 35.18 -11.24 -7.16
N ALA A 192 33.86 -11.18 -7.21
CA ALA A 192 32.99 -12.36 -7.15
C ALA A 192 32.64 -12.92 -8.53
N TYR A 193 32.68 -12.08 -9.56
CA TYR A 193 32.21 -12.40 -10.90
C TYR A 193 33.21 -11.94 -11.95
N ASP A 194 33.14 -12.56 -13.14
CA ASP A 194 34.01 -12.25 -14.27
C ASP A 194 33.45 -11.13 -15.17
N PHE A 195 32.82 -10.12 -14.53
CA PHE A 195 32.33 -8.92 -15.22
C PHE A 195 32.45 -7.68 -14.35
N ASP A 196 32.44 -6.52 -14.99
CA ASP A 196 32.61 -5.22 -14.37
C ASP A 196 31.40 -4.32 -14.64
N LEU A 197 30.80 -3.78 -13.60
CA LEU A 197 29.68 -2.84 -13.67
C LEU A 197 30.06 -1.44 -13.20
N SER A 198 31.36 -1.14 -12.98
CA SER A 198 31.80 0.13 -12.43
C SER A 198 31.43 1.34 -13.28
N ASP A 199 31.29 1.16 -14.59
CA ASP A 199 30.89 2.21 -15.55
C ASP A 199 29.41 2.18 -15.90
N GLN A 200 28.57 1.40 -15.21
CA GLN A 200 27.17 1.22 -15.52
C GLN A 200 26.27 1.54 -14.33
N ALA A 201 25.07 2.02 -14.57
CA ALA A 201 24.03 2.27 -13.58
C ALA A 201 22.71 1.65 -14.02
N THR A 202 21.91 1.18 -13.08
CA THR A 202 20.55 0.68 -13.36
C THR A 202 19.66 1.84 -13.82
N PHE A 203 19.81 3.00 -13.18
CA PHE A 203 19.14 4.25 -13.55
C PHE A 203 19.91 5.44 -12.98
N ILE A 204 19.58 6.63 -13.48
CA ILE A 204 20.10 7.89 -12.96
C ILE A 204 18.93 8.69 -12.40
N ALA A 205 18.99 8.98 -11.09
CA ALA A 205 18.04 9.85 -10.43
C ALA A 205 18.53 11.31 -10.51
N VAL A 206 17.67 12.20 -10.96
CA VAL A 206 17.99 13.61 -11.18
C VAL A 206 17.00 14.49 -10.42
N ARG A 207 17.49 15.45 -9.65
CA ARG A 207 16.69 16.50 -9.02
C ARG A 207 16.67 17.74 -9.89
N VAL A 208 15.47 18.22 -10.16
CA VAL A 208 15.20 19.44 -10.92
C VAL A 208 14.89 20.58 -9.95
N ASP A 209 15.25 21.80 -10.29
CA ASP A 209 15.08 22.97 -9.43
C ASP A 209 13.61 23.35 -9.23
N SER A 210 12.80 23.30 -10.28
CA SER A 210 11.38 23.60 -10.20
C SER A 210 10.52 22.60 -11.00
N ILE A 211 9.26 22.43 -10.59
CA ILE A 211 8.28 21.58 -11.32
C ILE A 211 8.05 22.10 -12.74
N ALA A 212 8.14 23.41 -12.94
CA ALA A 212 7.96 24.02 -14.27
C ALA A 212 9.07 23.65 -15.25
N ASP A 213 10.28 23.37 -14.76
CA ASP A 213 11.43 23.00 -15.58
C ASP A 213 11.49 21.50 -15.92
N VAL A 214 10.72 20.68 -15.20
CA VAL A 214 10.75 19.22 -15.37
C VAL A 214 10.52 18.78 -16.83
N PRO A 215 9.49 19.26 -17.56
CA PRO A 215 9.29 18.83 -18.95
C PRO A 215 10.49 19.20 -19.83
N LYS A 216 11.05 20.41 -19.65
CA LYS A 216 12.21 20.87 -20.41
C LYS A 216 13.46 20.03 -20.16
N VAL A 217 13.71 19.67 -18.89
CA VAL A 217 14.84 18.81 -18.51
C VAL A 217 14.67 17.41 -19.10
N ILE A 218 13.46 16.86 -19.09
CA ILE A 218 13.15 15.57 -19.72
C ILE A 218 13.48 15.61 -21.22
N ASP A 219 12.94 16.61 -21.92
CA ASP A 219 13.16 16.77 -23.38
C ASP A 219 14.65 16.96 -23.71
N GLU A 220 15.39 17.73 -22.88
CA GLU A 220 16.82 17.97 -23.07
C GLU A 220 17.66 16.71 -22.85
N ILE A 221 17.32 15.89 -21.82
CA ILE A 221 18.00 14.61 -21.57
C ILE A 221 17.74 13.65 -22.73
N ASP A 222 16.48 13.41 -23.05
CA ASP A 222 16.13 12.41 -24.08
C ASP A 222 16.57 12.87 -25.48
N GLY A 223 16.47 14.18 -25.78
CA GLY A 223 16.98 14.74 -27.02
C GLY A 223 18.51 14.63 -27.17
N ARG A 224 19.26 14.78 -26.06
CA ARG A 224 20.73 14.66 -26.09
C ARG A 224 21.22 13.25 -26.37
N PHE A 225 20.51 12.25 -25.85
CA PHE A 225 20.88 10.85 -25.97
C PHE A 225 20.04 10.10 -27.01
N HIS A 226 19.23 10.82 -27.79
CA HIS A 226 18.49 10.26 -28.92
C HIS A 226 19.45 9.69 -29.97
N ASN A 227 19.16 8.53 -30.50
CA ASN A 227 20.01 7.80 -31.44
C ASN A 227 21.42 7.44 -30.89
N SER A 228 21.63 7.48 -29.57
CA SER A 228 22.83 6.92 -28.95
C SER A 228 22.71 5.40 -28.77
N GLU A 229 23.82 4.73 -28.47
CA GLU A 229 23.83 3.29 -28.18
C GLU A 229 22.92 2.94 -26.97
N TYR A 230 22.80 3.87 -26.02
CA TYR A 230 21.96 3.76 -24.83
C TYR A 230 20.94 4.89 -24.83
N GLU A 231 19.98 4.82 -25.74
CA GLU A 231 18.90 5.79 -25.83
C GLU A 231 18.14 5.87 -24.50
N THR A 232 17.87 7.10 -24.04
CA THR A 232 17.24 7.31 -22.73
C THR A 232 15.72 7.42 -22.84
N SER A 233 15.06 7.01 -21.78
CA SER A 233 13.65 7.30 -21.51
C SER A 233 13.58 7.92 -20.11
N THR A 234 13.25 9.19 -20.09
CA THR A 234 13.21 10.00 -18.87
C THR A 234 11.78 10.25 -18.46
N VAL A 235 11.41 9.87 -17.26
CA VAL A 235 10.08 10.10 -16.70
C VAL A 235 10.18 10.70 -15.31
N THR A 236 9.11 11.35 -14.84
CA THR A 236 9.11 11.78 -13.43
C THR A 236 9.18 10.57 -12.52
N GLN A 237 9.69 10.71 -11.31
CA GLN A 237 9.69 9.61 -10.33
C GLN A 237 8.27 9.16 -10.02
N SER A 238 7.30 10.07 -10.00
CA SER A 238 5.88 9.73 -9.87
C SER A 238 5.41 8.79 -10.98
N ASP A 239 5.78 9.11 -12.22
CA ASP A 239 5.41 8.30 -13.38
C ASP A 239 6.19 6.98 -13.42
N ALA A 240 7.46 6.98 -13.04
CA ALA A 240 8.26 5.75 -12.93
C ALA A 240 7.61 4.78 -11.92
N ILE A 241 7.17 5.28 -10.77
CA ILE A 241 6.43 4.48 -9.78
C ILE A 241 5.08 4.03 -10.35
N ALA A 242 4.34 4.92 -11.01
CA ALA A 242 3.06 4.59 -11.64
C ALA A 242 3.22 3.55 -12.75
N ASN A 243 4.26 3.67 -13.60
CA ASN A 243 4.59 2.71 -14.65
C ASN A 243 5.04 1.37 -14.09
N GLY A 244 5.86 1.36 -13.03
CA GLY A 244 6.22 0.14 -12.31
C GLY A 244 5.00 -0.57 -11.72
N LEU A 245 4.05 0.21 -11.19
CA LEU A 245 2.77 -0.30 -10.71
C LEU A 245 1.86 -0.74 -11.86
N SER A 246 1.88 -0.07 -13.01
CA SER A 246 1.09 -0.42 -14.18
C SER A 246 1.70 -1.55 -15.02
N ALA A 247 2.98 -1.79 -14.95
CA ALA A 247 3.60 -3.04 -15.47
C ALA A 247 3.11 -4.27 -14.67
N ILE A 248 2.60 -4.03 -13.44
CA ILE A 248 1.76 -4.95 -12.67
C ILE A 248 0.26 -4.63 -12.95
N ALA A 249 -0.07 -3.99 -14.07
CA ALA A 249 -1.38 -3.35 -14.32
C ALA A 249 -2.53 -4.35 -14.47
N ASP A 250 -2.24 -5.58 -14.81
CA ASP A 250 -3.19 -6.67 -14.57
C ASP A 250 -3.53 -6.81 -13.09
N LEU A 251 -2.63 -6.38 -12.18
CA LEU A 251 -2.86 -6.42 -10.73
C LEU A 251 -3.99 -5.46 -10.30
N SER A 252 -4.09 -4.26 -10.85
CA SER A 252 -5.18 -3.33 -10.52
C SER A 252 -6.52 -3.87 -11.00
N THR A 253 -6.57 -4.47 -12.18
CA THR A 253 -7.75 -5.15 -12.73
C THR A 253 -8.09 -6.41 -11.92
N ILE A 254 -7.10 -7.20 -11.54
CA ILE A 254 -7.27 -8.37 -10.67
C ILE A 254 -7.78 -7.94 -9.30
N ILE A 255 -7.17 -6.92 -8.69
CA ILE A 255 -7.61 -6.38 -7.40
C ILE A 255 -9.05 -5.89 -7.50
N PHE A 256 -9.40 -5.09 -8.52
CA PHE A 256 -10.76 -4.59 -8.71
C PHE A 256 -11.77 -5.72 -8.95
N SER A 257 -11.41 -6.74 -9.71
CA SER A 257 -12.23 -7.92 -9.93
C SER A 257 -12.45 -8.69 -8.63
N LEU A 258 -11.37 -8.90 -7.86
CA LEU A 258 -11.43 -9.55 -6.54
C LEU A 258 -12.31 -8.76 -5.56
N CYS A 259 -12.19 -7.43 -5.56
CA CYS A 259 -13.07 -6.52 -4.81
C CYS A 259 -14.52 -6.76 -5.14
N THR A 260 -14.83 -6.78 -6.42
CA THR A 260 -16.20 -6.95 -6.91
C THR A 260 -16.75 -8.29 -6.47
N VAL A 261 -15.99 -9.37 -6.59
CA VAL A 261 -16.40 -10.71 -6.13
C VAL A 261 -16.63 -10.73 -4.62
N VAL A 262 -15.73 -10.13 -3.83
CA VAL A 262 -15.88 -10.04 -2.37
C VAL A 262 -17.14 -9.26 -2.00
N VAL A 263 -17.37 -8.09 -2.61
CA VAL A 263 -18.57 -7.27 -2.36
C VAL A 263 -19.85 -8.05 -2.70
N ILE A 264 -19.90 -8.70 -3.85
CA ILE A 264 -21.05 -9.53 -4.27
C ILE A 264 -21.27 -10.67 -3.28
N THR A 265 -20.19 -11.38 -2.90
CA THR A 265 -20.28 -12.49 -1.95
C THR A 265 -20.82 -12.04 -0.59
N VAL A 266 -20.30 -10.93 -0.07
CA VAL A 266 -20.77 -10.34 1.20
C VAL A 266 -22.24 -9.91 1.10
N LEU A 267 -22.62 -9.29 -0.02
CA LEU A 267 -24.01 -8.88 -0.28
C LEU A 267 -24.96 -10.09 -0.27
N LEU A 268 -24.58 -11.18 -0.92
CA LEU A 268 -25.37 -12.42 -0.94
C LEU A 268 -25.47 -13.07 0.44
N ILE A 269 -24.37 -13.15 1.20
CA ILE A 269 -24.35 -13.72 2.54
C ILE A 269 -25.20 -12.87 3.49
N ALA A 270 -25.05 -11.54 3.43
CA ALA A 270 -25.81 -10.62 4.26
C ALA A 270 -27.32 -10.67 3.91
N ALA A 271 -27.67 -10.73 2.63
CA ALA A 271 -29.05 -10.87 2.17
C ALA A 271 -29.68 -12.19 2.66
N ASN A 272 -28.95 -13.31 2.53
CA ASN A 272 -29.42 -14.62 3.00
C ASN A 272 -29.59 -14.63 4.52
N SER A 273 -28.63 -14.12 5.27
CA SER A 273 -28.71 -14.01 6.74
C SER A 273 -29.90 -13.15 7.18
N THR A 274 -30.08 -11.99 6.52
CA THR A 274 -31.23 -11.12 6.82
C THR A 274 -32.56 -11.77 6.44
N ALA A 275 -32.65 -12.50 5.31
CA ALA A 275 -33.86 -13.20 4.90
C ALA A 275 -34.26 -14.29 5.92
N ILE A 276 -33.30 -15.05 6.45
CA ILE A 276 -33.53 -16.03 7.49
C ILE A 276 -34.04 -15.35 8.78
N ASN A 277 -33.37 -14.28 9.21
CA ASN A 277 -33.77 -13.51 10.39
C ASN A 277 -35.19 -12.99 10.29
N VAL A 278 -35.56 -12.47 9.14
CA VAL A 278 -36.88 -11.92 8.87
C VAL A 278 -37.94 -13.01 8.85
N ARG A 279 -37.67 -14.16 8.19
CA ARG A 279 -38.65 -15.29 8.13
C ARG A 279 -38.96 -15.86 9.50
N GLU A 280 -37.99 -15.97 10.39
CA GLU A 280 -38.22 -16.47 11.75
C GLU A 280 -38.96 -15.50 12.66
N ARG A 281 -38.99 -14.21 12.30
CA ARG A 281 -39.68 -13.16 13.06
C ARG A 281 -41.00 -12.71 12.44
N ILE A 282 -41.49 -13.43 11.42
CA ILE A 282 -42.75 -13.07 10.77
C ILE A 282 -43.91 -13.00 11.77
N SER A 283 -43.95 -13.91 12.74
CA SER A 283 -44.97 -13.91 13.80
C SER A 283 -44.84 -12.72 14.76
N GLU A 284 -43.60 -12.37 15.14
CA GLU A 284 -43.35 -11.17 15.97
C GLU A 284 -43.74 -9.89 15.24
N VAL A 285 -43.33 -9.76 13.94
CA VAL A 285 -43.70 -8.64 13.06
C VAL A 285 -45.24 -8.54 12.92
N ALA A 286 -45.93 -9.69 12.77
CA ALA A 286 -47.39 -9.70 12.70
C ALA A 286 -48.04 -9.22 14.00
N ALA A 287 -47.50 -9.67 15.16
CA ALA A 287 -48.00 -9.22 16.46
C ALA A 287 -47.81 -7.70 16.66
N ILE A 288 -46.66 -7.18 16.30
CA ILE A 288 -46.38 -5.73 16.36
C ILE A 288 -47.34 -4.93 15.43
N ARG A 289 -47.68 -5.51 14.26
CA ARG A 289 -48.64 -4.90 13.35
C ARG A 289 -50.06 -4.91 13.91
N CYS A 290 -50.46 -5.98 14.61
CA CYS A 290 -51.76 -6.03 15.28
C CYS A 290 -51.90 -4.98 16.41
N LEU A 291 -50.76 -4.59 17.01
CA LEU A 291 -50.70 -3.47 17.98
C LEU A 291 -50.77 -2.08 17.35
N GLY A 292 -50.95 -1.98 16.01
CA GLY A 292 -51.15 -0.71 15.32
C GLY A 292 -49.87 -0.04 14.77
N PHE A 293 -48.71 -0.71 14.82
CA PHE A 293 -47.51 -0.14 14.28
C PHE A 293 -47.55 -0.09 12.75
N GLN A 294 -47.15 1.06 12.20
CA GLN A 294 -47.06 1.26 10.75
C GLN A 294 -45.91 0.47 10.13
N ARG A 295 -46.04 0.13 8.85
CA ARG A 295 -45.01 -0.61 8.10
C ARG A 295 -43.65 0.05 8.15
N ILE A 296 -43.60 1.40 8.13
CA ILE A 296 -42.36 2.18 8.16
C ILE A 296 -41.60 2.00 9.49
N HIS A 297 -42.32 1.91 10.63
CA HIS A 297 -41.70 1.71 11.93
C HIS A 297 -41.04 0.32 12.06
N ILE A 298 -41.66 -0.69 11.47
CA ILE A 298 -41.14 -2.07 11.46
C ILE A 298 -39.92 -2.14 10.52
N ALA A 299 -40.00 -1.54 9.34
CA ALA A 299 -38.86 -1.45 8.43
C ALA A 299 -37.68 -0.74 9.08
N ALA A 300 -37.93 0.40 9.75
CA ALA A 300 -36.90 1.14 10.46
C ALA A 300 -36.25 0.32 11.59
N LEU A 301 -37.02 -0.51 12.30
CA LEU A 301 -36.48 -1.40 13.32
C LEU A 301 -35.54 -2.44 12.70
N LEU A 302 -35.96 -3.12 11.63
CA LEU A 302 -35.18 -4.16 10.96
C LEU A 302 -33.90 -3.59 10.32
N PHE A 303 -34.01 -2.44 9.63
CA PHE A 303 -32.84 -1.74 9.10
C PHE A 303 -31.88 -1.27 10.21
N GLY A 304 -32.44 -0.81 11.34
CA GLY A 304 -31.66 -0.41 12.51
C GLY A 304 -30.84 -1.57 13.10
N GLU A 305 -31.42 -2.78 13.19
CA GLU A 305 -30.71 -3.98 13.63
C GLU A 305 -29.54 -4.33 12.68
N VAL A 306 -29.78 -4.31 11.37
CA VAL A 306 -28.75 -4.55 10.36
C VAL A 306 -27.64 -3.49 10.43
N ALA A 307 -28.01 -2.22 10.59
CA ALA A 307 -27.04 -1.14 10.70
C ALA A 307 -26.17 -1.27 11.96
N VAL A 308 -26.75 -1.62 13.11
CA VAL A 308 -25.98 -1.82 14.34
C VAL A 308 -25.02 -2.99 14.22
N MET A 309 -25.43 -4.12 13.64
CA MET A 309 -24.55 -5.27 13.41
C MET A 309 -23.41 -4.92 12.44
N ALA A 310 -23.72 -4.17 11.36
CA ALA A 310 -22.72 -3.70 10.39
C ALA A 310 -21.72 -2.72 11.02
N LEU A 311 -22.17 -1.82 11.90
CA LEU A 311 -21.30 -0.87 12.59
C LEU A 311 -20.40 -1.55 13.63
N ILE A 312 -20.91 -2.50 14.39
CA ILE A 312 -20.11 -3.25 15.40
C ILE A 312 -19.07 -4.12 14.66
N GLY A 313 -19.52 -4.96 13.73
CA GLY A 313 -18.62 -5.82 12.97
C GLY A 313 -17.66 -5.01 12.09
N GLY A 314 -18.20 -4.03 11.35
CA GLY A 314 -17.44 -3.17 10.48
C GLY A 314 -16.39 -2.34 11.21
N GLY A 315 -16.76 -1.76 12.36
CA GLY A 315 -15.83 -1.01 13.21
C GLY A 315 -14.69 -1.88 13.74
N ALA A 316 -15.02 -3.09 14.23
CA ALA A 316 -14.00 -4.03 14.72
C ALA A 316 -13.07 -4.50 13.58
N GLY A 317 -13.61 -4.81 12.39
CA GLY A 317 -12.82 -5.24 11.23
C GLY A 317 -11.88 -4.14 10.71
N ALA A 318 -12.39 -2.91 10.58
CA ALA A 318 -11.58 -1.77 10.18
C ALA A 318 -10.52 -1.41 11.24
N ALA A 319 -10.85 -1.51 12.53
CA ALA A 319 -9.90 -1.31 13.62
C ALA A 319 -8.77 -2.34 13.59
N LEU A 320 -9.08 -3.62 13.34
CA LEU A 320 -8.06 -4.66 13.19
C LEU A 320 -7.15 -4.37 11.98
N ALA A 321 -7.71 -3.95 10.85
CA ALA A 321 -6.92 -3.57 9.67
C ALA A 321 -5.98 -2.40 9.98
N LEU A 322 -6.45 -1.39 10.74
CA LEU A 322 -5.60 -0.28 11.20
C LEU A 322 -4.48 -0.73 12.14
N VAL A 323 -4.77 -1.62 13.09
CA VAL A 323 -3.76 -2.11 14.04
C VAL A 323 -2.69 -2.93 13.32
N LEU A 324 -3.08 -3.82 12.39
CA LEU A 324 -2.14 -4.68 11.68
C LEU A 324 -1.34 -3.94 10.59
N PHE A 325 -1.97 -3.00 9.88
CA PHE A 325 -1.40 -2.38 8.67
C PHE A 325 -1.28 -0.86 8.76
N GLY A 326 -1.60 -0.26 9.88
CA GLY A 326 -1.49 1.18 10.10
C GLY A 326 -0.06 1.69 10.12
N ASN A 327 0.90 0.86 10.51
CA ASN A 327 2.33 1.17 10.44
C ASN A 327 2.94 0.96 9.04
N GLY A 328 2.13 0.44 8.11
CA GLY A 328 2.55 0.14 6.75
C GLY A 328 3.21 -1.24 6.62
N ILE A 329 2.91 -1.90 5.51
CA ILE A 329 3.64 -3.07 5.02
C ILE A 329 4.34 -2.70 3.72
N THR A 330 5.55 -3.17 3.58
CA THR A 330 6.31 -2.95 2.36
C THR A 330 5.94 -3.96 1.31
N LEU A 331 5.66 -3.45 0.15
CA LEU A 331 5.51 -4.22 -1.07
C LEU A 331 6.87 -4.43 -1.75
N GLY A 332 7.96 -4.36 -0.97
CA GLY A 332 9.33 -4.30 -1.47
C GLY A 332 9.73 -5.43 -2.41
N ALA A 333 9.24 -6.64 -2.19
CA ALA A 333 9.49 -7.77 -3.10
C ALA A 333 8.79 -7.62 -4.46
N ILE A 334 7.68 -6.88 -4.51
CA ILE A 334 6.86 -6.70 -5.71
C ILE A 334 7.21 -5.41 -6.45
N LEU A 335 7.58 -4.36 -5.73
CA LEU A 335 7.79 -3.00 -6.26
C LEU A 335 9.24 -2.52 -6.16
N GLY A 336 10.22 -3.43 -6.10
CA GLY A 336 11.64 -3.06 -6.06
C GLY A 336 12.03 -2.16 -4.88
N GLY A 337 11.36 -2.29 -3.73
CA GLY A 337 11.65 -1.50 -2.53
C GLY A 337 10.95 -0.14 -2.44
N MET A 338 10.33 0.34 -3.51
CA MET A 338 9.79 1.71 -3.59
C MET A 338 8.34 1.86 -3.11
N GLY A 339 7.66 0.79 -2.75
CA GLY A 339 6.24 0.83 -2.39
C GLY A 339 5.96 0.39 -0.96
N TYR A 340 5.18 1.17 -0.22
CA TYR A 340 4.59 0.71 1.02
C TYR A 340 3.07 0.90 0.98
N MET A 341 2.33 -0.06 1.50
CA MET A 341 0.90 0.02 1.68
C MET A 341 0.60 0.34 3.14
N GLN A 342 -0.16 1.38 3.37
CA GLN A 342 -0.59 1.79 4.70
C GLN A 342 -2.10 1.91 4.76
N VAL A 343 -2.71 1.26 5.73
CA VAL A 343 -4.12 1.47 6.06
C VAL A 343 -4.24 2.75 6.87
N THR A 344 -5.02 3.69 6.36
CA THR A 344 -5.24 4.98 7.03
C THR A 344 -6.62 5.03 7.69
N SER A 345 -6.78 5.98 8.60
CA SER A 345 -8.10 6.27 9.20
C SER A 345 -9.17 6.58 8.14
N GLY A 346 -8.79 7.28 7.06
CA GLY A 346 -9.71 7.51 5.93
C GLY A 346 -10.16 6.24 5.22
N ALA A 347 -9.23 5.31 4.95
CA ALA A 347 -9.56 4.01 4.36
C ALA A 347 -10.40 3.14 5.32
N ALA A 348 -10.12 3.20 6.62
CA ALA A 348 -10.93 2.52 7.63
C ALA A 348 -12.37 3.04 7.68
N LEU A 349 -12.55 4.36 7.67
CA LEU A 349 -13.89 4.98 7.59
C LEU A 349 -14.60 4.62 6.29
N ALA A 350 -13.90 4.61 5.16
CA ALA A 350 -14.47 4.19 3.88
C ALA A 350 -14.90 2.71 3.91
N GLY A 351 -14.11 1.82 4.53
CA GLY A 351 -14.47 0.42 4.74
C GLY A 351 -15.71 0.23 5.61
N ILE A 352 -15.81 0.98 6.72
CA ILE A 352 -17.01 0.98 7.58
C ILE A 352 -18.22 1.48 6.82
N PHE A 353 -18.09 2.56 6.06
CA PHE A 353 -19.18 3.10 5.26
C PHE A 353 -19.62 2.13 4.17
N ALA A 354 -18.66 1.52 3.47
CA ALA A 354 -18.95 0.54 2.42
C ALA A 354 -19.73 -0.66 2.97
N ILE A 355 -19.31 -1.24 4.10
CA ILE A 355 -20.03 -2.38 4.69
C ILE A 355 -21.42 -1.98 5.20
N LEU A 356 -21.59 -0.78 5.73
CA LEU A 356 -22.87 -0.27 6.14
C LEU A 356 -23.82 -0.17 4.94
N VAL A 357 -23.38 0.42 3.83
CA VAL A 357 -24.15 0.55 2.59
C VAL A 357 -24.51 -0.83 2.03
N VAL A 358 -23.52 -1.74 1.91
CA VAL A 358 -23.74 -3.11 1.40
C VAL A 358 -24.74 -3.86 2.28
N SER A 359 -24.62 -3.78 3.59
CA SER A 359 -25.53 -4.44 4.53
C SER A 359 -26.96 -3.89 4.45
N LEU A 360 -27.11 -2.57 4.31
CA LEU A 360 -28.45 -1.96 4.14
C LEU A 360 -29.06 -2.33 2.79
N LEU A 361 -28.29 -2.30 1.72
CA LEU A 361 -28.77 -2.71 0.38
C LEU A 361 -29.21 -4.17 0.36
N SER A 362 -28.43 -5.06 0.97
CA SER A 362 -28.77 -6.49 1.07
C SER A 362 -30.05 -6.75 1.84
N ALA A 363 -30.38 -5.90 2.80
CA ALA A 363 -31.57 -6.00 3.63
C ALA A 363 -32.86 -5.51 2.95
N ILE A 364 -32.78 -4.77 1.85
CA ILE A 364 -33.96 -4.15 1.22
C ILE A 364 -35.01 -5.20 0.86
N ILE A 365 -34.62 -6.23 0.10
CA ILE A 365 -35.57 -7.26 -0.35
C ILE A 365 -36.18 -8.03 0.82
N PRO A 366 -35.41 -8.58 1.77
CA PRO A 366 -35.98 -9.30 2.91
C PRO A 366 -36.90 -8.43 3.78
N VAL A 367 -36.50 -7.18 4.05
CA VAL A 367 -37.30 -6.28 4.87
C VAL A 367 -38.63 -5.91 4.19
N LEU A 368 -38.60 -5.61 2.88
CA LEU A 368 -39.84 -5.33 2.12
C LEU A 368 -40.77 -6.55 2.13
N GLN A 369 -40.24 -7.75 1.95
CA GLN A 369 -41.04 -8.98 2.03
C GLN A 369 -41.68 -9.16 3.43
N ALA A 370 -40.93 -8.90 4.51
CA ALA A 370 -41.46 -9.01 5.88
C ALA A 370 -42.62 -8.05 6.15
N VAL A 371 -42.44 -6.81 5.71
CA VAL A 371 -43.46 -5.76 5.91
C VAL A 371 -44.69 -5.94 5.02
N ALA A 372 -44.56 -6.66 3.89
CA ALA A 372 -45.68 -6.95 2.98
C ALA A 372 -46.61 -8.07 3.52
N VAL A 373 -46.13 -8.97 4.38
CA VAL A 373 -46.95 -10.09 4.91
C VAL A 373 -48.17 -9.57 5.69
N SER A 374 -49.36 -10.05 5.37
CA SER A 374 -50.56 -9.69 6.13
C SER A 374 -50.61 -10.38 7.50
N PRO A 375 -51.03 -9.66 8.57
CA PRO A 375 -51.09 -10.23 9.92
C PRO A 375 -51.97 -11.52 9.99
N ALA A 376 -53.06 -11.59 9.23
CA ALA A 376 -53.95 -12.74 9.18
C ALA A 376 -53.25 -14.02 8.66
N ILE A 377 -52.36 -13.91 7.67
CA ILE A 377 -51.64 -15.06 7.12
C ILE A 377 -50.50 -15.50 8.06
N ALA A 378 -49.83 -14.55 8.70
CA ALA A 378 -48.73 -14.82 9.60
C ALA A 378 -49.19 -15.56 10.89
N LEU A 379 -50.35 -15.22 11.45
CA LEU A 379 -50.89 -15.86 12.65
C LEU A 379 -51.48 -17.25 12.36
N ARG A 380 -51.99 -17.50 11.13
CA ARG A 380 -52.50 -18.80 10.71
C ARG A 380 -51.42 -19.92 10.58
N LYS A 381 -50.16 -19.55 10.41
CA LYS A 381 -49.03 -20.49 10.29
C LYS A 381 -48.47 -20.95 11.64
N VAL A 382 -48.98 -20.44 12.75
CA VAL A 382 -48.54 -20.77 14.13
C VAL A 382 -49.46 -21.83 14.79
N VAL A 383 -50.53 -22.17 14.14
CA VAL A 383 -51.41 -23.29 14.47
C VAL A 383 -51.22 -24.38 13.41
#